data_db5b330f22c0f60bc64e0702ba9c0335
#
_entry.id   db5b330f22c0f60bc64e0702ba9c0335
#
_cell.length_a   1.000
_cell.length_b   1.000
_cell.length_c   1.000
_cell.angle_alpha   90.00
_cell.angle_beta   90.00
_cell.angle_gamma   90.00
#
_symmetry.space_group_name_H-M   'P 1'
#
loop_
_entity.id
_entity.type
_entity.pdbx_description
1 polymer ?
#
loop_
_entity_poly.entity_id
_entity_poly.type
_entity_poly.pdbx_seq_one_letter_code
_entity_poly.pdbx_strand_id
1 'polypeptide(L)'
;MAFQIKWVPDEPILIVTGSGWLTVEDFKQMFADVAHQIEGVEGKIYRIADYTTADSSFMEILKSIKLASTQVEGASSDPRIQTIFVGTSQWISFGRTALQQPQFGGIMIPTFDNMDDALAFARREIAKGLEETTV
;
A
#
# COMPACT_ATOMS: atom_id res chain seq x y z
N MET A 1 -2.02 -16.44 -8.48
CA MET A 1 -1.10 -15.44 -7.92
C MET A 1 -1.76 -14.76 -6.75
N ALA A 2 -1.05 -14.60 -5.65
CA ALA A 2 -1.59 -13.97 -4.44
C ALA A 2 -1.93 -12.49 -4.65
N PHE A 3 -1.13 -11.79 -5.45
CA PHE A 3 -1.33 -10.37 -5.75
C PHE A 3 -1.43 -10.12 -7.25
N GLN A 4 -2.29 -9.18 -7.61
CA GLN A 4 -2.37 -8.61 -8.95
C GLN A 4 -2.09 -7.11 -8.85
N ILE A 5 -1.32 -6.57 -9.80
CA ILE A 5 -0.90 -5.18 -9.79
C ILE A 5 -1.38 -4.52 -11.08
N LYS A 6 -2.08 -3.40 -10.94
CA LYS A 6 -2.67 -2.71 -12.09
C LYS A 6 -2.64 -1.19 -11.89
N TRP A 7 -2.16 -0.47 -12.89
CA TRP A 7 -2.25 0.99 -12.92
C TRP A 7 -3.66 1.45 -13.25
N VAL A 8 -4.10 2.52 -12.59
CA VAL A 8 -5.28 3.26 -13.05
C VAL A 8 -4.83 4.14 -14.23
N PRO A 9 -5.48 4.04 -15.38
CA PRO A 9 -5.05 4.81 -16.56
C PRO A 9 -4.98 6.32 -16.28
N ASP A 10 -3.88 6.94 -16.69
CA ASP A 10 -3.64 8.38 -16.62
C ASP A 10 -3.58 8.97 -15.20
N GLU A 11 -3.49 8.13 -14.17
CA GLU A 11 -3.38 8.60 -12.79
C GLU A 11 -2.20 7.90 -12.08
N PRO A 12 -1.54 8.57 -11.11
CA PRO A 12 -0.44 7.95 -10.38
C PRO A 12 -0.96 7.05 -9.26
N ILE A 13 -1.87 6.17 -9.62
CA ILE A 13 -2.53 5.24 -8.69
C ILE A 13 -2.25 3.81 -9.14
N LEU A 14 -1.66 3.04 -8.25
CA LEU A 14 -1.36 1.63 -8.47
C LEU A 14 -2.26 0.80 -7.55
N ILE A 15 -3.08 -0.05 -8.13
CA ILE A 15 -3.96 -0.93 -7.35
C ILE A 15 -3.30 -2.29 -7.24
N VAL A 16 -3.11 -2.73 -6.00
CA VAL A 16 -2.56 -4.03 -5.66
C VAL A 16 -3.67 -4.84 -4.99
N THR A 17 -4.14 -5.87 -5.66
CA THR A 17 -5.24 -6.70 -5.15
C THR A 17 -4.69 -8.02 -4.62
N GLY A 18 -4.87 -8.24 -3.32
CA GLY A 18 -4.53 -9.51 -2.68
C GLY A 18 -5.75 -10.42 -2.64
N SER A 19 -5.54 -11.72 -2.80
CA SER A 19 -6.62 -12.70 -2.71
C SER A 19 -6.12 -13.99 -2.09
N GLY A 20 -7.03 -14.70 -1.39
CA GLY A 20 -6.70 -15.93 -0.71
C GLY A 20 -5.80 -15.71 0.51
N TRP A 21 -5.08 -16.74 0.91
CA TRP A 21 -4.18 -16.68 2.06
C TRP A 21 -2.85 -16.02 1.69
N LEU A 22 -2.49 -14.95 2.38
CA LEU A 22 -1.27 -14.18 2.11
C LEU A 22 -0.18 -14.53 3.13
N THR A 23 1.02 -14.81 2.61
CA THR A 23 2.21 -15.09 3.41
C THR A 23 3.22 -13.95 3.29
N VAL A 24 4.24 -13.94 4.16
CA VAL A 24 5.32 -12.95 4.06
C VAL A 24 6.03 -13.04 2.70
N GLU A 25 6.16 -14.23 2.13
CA GLU A 25 6.77 -14.40 0.81
C GLU A 25 5.94 -13.73 -0.28
N ASP A 26 4.61 -13.79 -0.17
CA ASP A 26 3.71 -13.10 -1.09
C ASP A 26 3.90 -11.58 -1.01
N PHE A 27 4.02 -11.03 0.20
CA PHE A 27 4.27 -9.59 0.39
C PHE A 27 5.64 -9.20 -0.17
N LYS A 28 6.65 -10.02 0.06
CA LYS A 28 8.00 -9.78 -0.45
C LYS A 28 7.99 -9.71 -1.97
N GLN A 29 7.30 -10.65 -2.62
CA GLN A 29 7.18 -10.67 -4.07
C GLN A 29 6.40 -9.44 -4.57
N MET A 30 5.34 -9.07 -3.89
CA MET A 30 4.55 -7.89 -4.24
C MET A 30 5.40 -6.62 -4.17
N PHE A 31 6.20 -6.46 -3.13
CA PHE A 31 7.07 -5.29 -3.01
C PHE A 31 8.08 -5.23 -4.16
N ALA A 32 8.66 -6.36 -4.54
CA ALA A 32 9.59 -6.42 -5.67
C ALA A 32 8.88 -6.06 -6.99
N ASP A 33 7.68 -6.59 -7.20
CA ASP A 33 6.90 -6.32 -8.40
C ASP A 33 6.48 -4.84 -8.47
N VAL A 34 6.09 -4.25 -7.34
CA VAL A 34 5.77 -2.81 -7.27
C VAL A 34 7.00 -1.98 -7.58
N ALA A 35 8.16 -2.33 -7.02
CA ALA A 35 9.40 -1.62 -7.30
C ALA A 35 9.70 -1.60 -8.79
N HIS A 36 9.48 -2.73 -9.45
CA HIS A 36 9.66 -2.83 -10.90
C HIS A 36 8.66 -1.96 -11.68
N GLN A 37 7.39 -1.97 -11.26
CA GLN A 37 6.34 -1.19 -11.93
C GLN A 37 6.55 0.32 -11.81
N ILE A 38 7.13 0.80 -10.72
CA ILE A 38 7.32 2.24 -10.50
C ILE A 38 8.69 2.74 -10.96
N GLU A 39 9.53 1.86 -11.51
CA GLU A 39 10.84 2.23 -12.02
C GLU A 39 10.70 3.29 -13.11
N GLY A 40 11.40 4.41 -12.97
CA GLY A 40 11.35 5.50 -13.93
C GLY A 40 10.12 6.40 -13.82
N VAL A 41 9.18 6.10 -12.93
CA VAL A 41 8.01 6.96 -12.70
C VAL A 41 8.39 8.10 -11.77
N GLU A 42 8.13 9.33 -12.18
CA GLU A 42 8.43 10.52 -11.38
C GLU A 42 7.24 10.89 -10.50
N GLY A 43 7.56 11.48 -9.33
CA GLY A 43 6.56 11.98 -8.41
C GLY A 43 5.99 10.91 -7.48
N LYS A 44 5.01 11.32 -6.69
CA LYS A 44 4.41 10.48 -5.67
C LYS A 44 3.40 9.52 -6.29
N ILE A 45 3.43 8.28 -5.82
CA ILE A 45 2.55 7.21 -6.27
C ILE A 45 1.65 6.81 -5.12
N TYR A 46 0.37 6.65 -5.39
CA TYR A 46 -0.63 6.21 -4.41
C TYR A 46 -0.91 4.73 -4.67
N ARG A 47 -0.47 3.89 -3.74
CA ARG A 47 -0.68 2.44 -3.85
C ARG A 47 -1.87 2.04 -3.00
N ILE A 48 -2.95 1.63 -3.64
CA ILE A 48 -4.13 1.11 -2.96
C ILE A 48 -3.99 -0.41 -2.87
N ALA A 49 -3.83 -0.90 -1.66
CA ALA A 49 -3.73 -2.33 -1.39
C ALA A 49 -5.09 -2.85 -0.96
N ASP A 50 -5.75 -3.56 -1.85
CA ASP A 50 -7.09 -4.11 -1.65
C ASP A 50 -6.98 -5.52 -1.09
N TYR A 51 -7.40 -5.69 0.16
CA TYR A 51 -7.38 -6.95 0.87
C TYR A 51 -8.78 -7.51 1.14
N THR A 52 -9.81 -7.01 0.45
CA THR A 52 -11.22 -7.39 0.74
C THR A 52 -11.47 -8.88 0.56
N THR A 53 -10.75 -9.53 -0.35
CA THR A 53 -10.90 -10.97 -0.61
C THR A 53 -9.70 -11.79 -0.13
N ALA A 54 -8.83 -11.19 0.68
CA ALA A 54 -7.64 -11.83 1.21
C ALA A 54 -7.81 -12.18 2.68
N ASP A 55 -7.01 -13.14 3.13
CA ASP A 55 -6.88 -13.48 4.55
C ASP A 55 -5.42 -13.73 4.89
N SER A 56 -5.08 -13.71 6.16
CA SER A 56 -3.73 -13.94 6.64
C SER A 56 -3.74 -14.21 8.14
N SER A 57 -2.57 -14.46 8.72
CA SER A 57 -2.41 -14.62 10.16
C SER A 57 -1.63 -13.45 10.73
N PHE A 58 -1.78 -13.22 12.05
CA PHE A 58 -1.00 -12.20 12.75
C PHE A 58 0.50 -12.47 12.63
N MET A 59 0.92 -13.74 12.63
CA MET A 59 2.35 -14.08 12.49
C MET A 59 2.89 -13.70 11.11
N GLU A 60 2.14 -13.98 10.05
CA GLU A 60 2.56 -13.59 8.69
C GLU A 60 2.59 -12.07 8.55
N ILE A 61 1.60 -11.39 9.13
CA ILE A 61 1.54 -9.93 9.09
C ILE A 61 2.68 -9.31 9.89
N LEU A 62 3.02 -9.86 11.07
CA LEU A 62 4.15 -9.36 11.85
C LEU A 62 5.47 -9.45 11.07
N LYS A 63 5.71 -10.57 10.39
CA LYS A 63 6.88 -10.72 9.53
C LYS A 63 6.87 -9.71 8.38
N SER A 64 5.69 -9.48 7.80
CA SER A 64 5.51 -8.54 6.69
C SER A 64 5.72 -7.09 7.14
N ILE A 65 5.30 -6.73 8.36
CA ILE A 65 5.53 -5.41 8.94
C ILE A 65 7.04 -5.14 9.06
N LYS A 66 7.80 -6.10 9.55
CA LYS A 66 9.26 -5.97 9.65
C LYS A 66 9.88 -5.73 8.27
N LEU A 67 9.41 -6.45 7.27
CA LEU A 67 9.85 -6.27 5.89
C LEU A 67 9.46 -4.90 5.35
N ALA A 68 8.22 -4.48 5.56
CA ALA A 68 7.70 -3.20 5.07
C ALA A 68 8.35 -1.99 5.74
N SER A 69 8.82 -2.14 6.97
CA SER A 69 9.46 -1.05 7.72
C SER A 69 10.94 -0.87 7.39
N THR A 70 11.56 -1.82 6.70
CA THR A 70 12.91 -1.63 6.18
C THR A 70 12.82 -0.79 4.90
N GLN A 71 13.91 -0.13 4.51
CA GLN A 71 13.93 0.71 3.31
C GLN A 71 14.06 -0.16 2.05
N VAL A 72 13.03 -0.97 1.81
CA VAL A 72 12.96 -1.82 0.62
C VAL A 72 12.13 -1.09 -0.43
N GLU A 73 12.65 -0.97 -1.65
CA GLU A 73 11.93 -0.36 -2.77
C GLU A 73 10.57 -1.06 -2.98
N GLY A 74 9.53 -0.27 -3.22
CA GLY A 74 8.18 -0.78 -3.42
C GLY A 74 7.43 -1.12 -2.14
N ALA A 75 8.08 -1.11 -0.98
CA ALA A 75 7.45 -1.37 0.31
C ALA A 75 6.76 -0.12 0.86
N SER A 76 6.05 -0.27 1.98
CA SER A 76 5.34 0.85 2.60
C SER A 76 6.27 1.96 3.11
N SER A 77 7.53 1.63 3.37
CA SER A 77 8.55 2.60 3.78
C SER A 77 9.18 3.38 2.61
N ASP A 78 8.88 3.00 1.37
CA ASP A 78 9.40 3.73 0.20
C ASP A 78 8.80 5.14 0.18
N PRO A 79 9.63 6.21 0.23
CA PRO A 79 9.11 7.57 0.33
C PRO A 79 8.34 8.04 -0.90
N ARG A 80 8.47 7.36 -2.03
CA ARG A 80 7.73 7.67 -3.25
C ARG A 80 6.29 7.17 -3.18
N ILE A 81 5.98 6.28 -2.24
CA ILE A 81 4.70 5.59 -2.18
C ILE A 81 3.89 6.06 -0.97
N GLN A 82 2.65 6.49 -1.22
CA GLN A 82 1.64 6.60 -0.18
C GLN A 82 0.78 5.36 -0.23
N THR A 83 0.88 4.53 0.79
CA THR A 83 0.08 3.31 0.91
C THR A 83 -1.30 3.64 1.45
N ILE A 84 -2.32 2.99 0.89
CA ILE A 84 -3.72 3.08 1.31
C ILE A 84 -4.24 1.65 1.41
N PHE A 85 -4.89 1.30 2.51
CA PHE A 85 -5.46 -0.04 2.69
C PHE A 85 -6.97 -0.04 2.44
N VAL A 86 -7.47 -1.12 1.85
CA VAL A 86 -8.90 -1.39 1.69
C VAL A 86 -9.20 -2.75 2.30
N GLY A 87 -10.15 -2.78 3.24
CA GLY A 87 -10.59 -4.00 3.89
C GLY A 87 -10.95 -3.77 5.35
N THR A 88 -11.61 -4.76 5.94
CA THR A 88 -12.15 -4.66 7.30
C THR A 88 -11.60 -5.74 8.26
N SER A 89 -10.72 -6.60 7.80
CA SER A 89 -10.15 -7.68 8.63
C SER A 89 -9.29 -7.11 9.76
N GLN A 90 -9.28 -7.82 10.89
CA GLN A 90 -8.50 -7.42 12.07
C GLN A 90 -7.00 -7.34 11.78
N TRP A 91 -6.49 -8.24 10.94
CA TRP A 91 -5.06 -8.22 10.62
C TRP A 91 -4.66 -6.98 9.82
N ILE A 92 -5.59 -6.37 9.07
CA ILE A 92 -5.35 -5.11 8.36
C ILE A 92 -5.18 -3.98 9.39
N SER A 93 -6.08 -3.89 10.37
CA SER A 93 -5.99 -2.91 11.45
C SER A 93 -4.73 -3.10 12.28
N PHE A 94 -4.34 -4.36 12.56
CA PHE A 94 -3.11 -4.67 13.26
C PHE A 94 -1.88 -4.15 12.48
N GLY A 95 -1.82 -4.44 11.18
CA GLY A 95 -0.71 -3.99 10.33
C GLY A 95 -0.61 -2.46 10.27
N ARG A 96 -1.75 -1.79 10.09
CA ARG A 96 -1.81 -0.33 10.06
C ARG A 96 -1.32 0.27 11.38
N THR A 97 -1.83 -0.22 12.50
CA THR A 97 -1.46 0.28 13.83
C THR A 97 0.01 0.06 14.12
N ALA A 98 0.54 -1.11 13.77
CA ALA A 98 1.95 -1.43 13.97
C ALA A 98 2.86 -0.52 13.15
N LEU A 99 2.53 -0.27 11.89
CA LEU A 99 3.35 0.57 11.02
C LEU A 99 3.37 2.05 11.46
N GLN A 100 2.37 2.49 12.21
CA GLN A 100 2.36 3.83 12.81
C GLN A 100 3.37 3.97 13.95
N GLN A 101 3.80 2.87 14.56
CA GLN A 101 4.74 2.92 15.67
C GLN A 101 6.13 3.37 15.17
N PRO A 102 6.86 4.19 15.97
CA PRO A 102 8.17 4.69 15.55
C PRO A 102 9.18 3.61 15.18
N GLN A 103 9.16 2.47 15.91
CA GLN A 103 10.07 1.36 15.65
C GLN A 103 9.82 0.66 14.32
N PHE A 104 8.64 0.88 13.72
CA PHE A 104 8.29 0.32 12.41
C PHE A 104 8.15 1.39 11.33
N GLY A 105 8.72 2.59 11.58
CA GLY A 105 8.80 3.63 10.58
C GLY A 105 7.85 4.81 10.76
N GLY A 106 6.88 4.73 11.67
CA GLY A 106 5.91 5.80 11.89
C GLY A 106 5.07 6.11 10.66
N ILE A 107 4.70 5.09 9.89
CA ILE A 107 4.03 5.24 8.60
C ILE A 107 2.52 5.38 8.80
N MET A 108 1.94 6.46 8.29
CA MET A 108 0.50 6.71 8.33
C MET A 108 -0.15 6.10 7.11
N ILE A 109 -1.08 5.16 7.33
CA ILE A 109 -1.77 4.46 6.24
C ILE A 109 -3.28 4.64 6.39
N PRO A 110 -3.90 5.51 5.58
CA PRO A 110 -5.35 5.62 5.53
C PRO A 110 -5.97 4.28 5.14
N THR A 111 -7.06 3.93 5.80
CA THR A 111 -7.73 2.64 5.60
C THR A 111 -9.22 2.87 5.36
N PHE A 112 -9.75 2.19 4.36
CA PHE A 112 -11.14 2.33 3.93
C PHE A 112 -11.81 0.96 3.81
N ASP A 113 -13.13 0.94 3.94
CA ASP A 113 -13.91 -0.29 3.85
C ASP A 113 -14.11 -0.75 2.40
N ASN A 114 -14.00 0.17 1.45
CA ASN A 114 -14.27 -0.11 0.04
C ASN A 114 -13.33 0.67 -0.89
N MET A 115 -13.26 0.21 -2.14
CA MET A 115 -12.39 0.80 -3.15
C MET A 115 -12.80 2.21 -3.55
N ASP A 116 -14.09 2.50 -3.64
CA ASP A 116 -14.57 3.82 -4.07
C ASP A 116 -14.09 4.92 -3.13
N ASP A 117 -14.15 4.69 -1.81
CA ASP A 117 -13.68 5.65 -0.83
C ASP A 117 -12.16 5.83 -0.89
N ALA A 118 -11.43 4.73 -1.11
CA ALA A 118 -9.97 4.78 -1.24
C ALA A 118 -9.56 5.57 -2.48
N LEU A 119 -10.22 5.35 -3.61
CA LEU A 119 -9.96 6.10 -4.85
C LEU A 119 -10.28 7.58 -4.68
N ALA A 120 -11.40 7.90 -4.02
CA ALA A 120 -11.76 9.29 -3.76
C ALA A 120 -10.70 10.00 -2.91
N PHE A 121 -10.17 9.31 -1.89
CA PHE A 121 -9.10 9.85 -1.06
C PHE A 121 -7.83 10.10 -1.90
N ALA A 122 -7.40 9.11 -2.67
CA ALA A 122 -6.21 9.24 -3.51
C ALA A 122 -6.32 10.41 -4.49
N ARG A 123 -7.45 10.54 -5.14
CA ARG A 123 -7.70 11.62 -6.11
C ARG A 123 -7.73 12.99 -5.46
N ARG A 124 -8.26 13.08 -4.24
CA ARG A 124 -8.23 14.32 -3.45
C ARG A 124 -6.80 14.73 -3.11
N GLU A 125 -5.98 13.77 -2.70
CA GLU A 125 -4.58 14.05 -2.37
C GLU A 125 -3.77 14.44 -3.61
N ILE A 126 -4.03 13.82 -4.74
CA ILE A 126 -3.40 14.17 -6.02
C ILE A 126 -3.75 15.62 -6.38
N ALA A 127 -5.02 16.00 -6.27
CA ALA A 127 -5.48 17.36 -6.56
C ALA A 127 -4.83 18.39 -5.65
N LYS A 128 -4.67 18.09 -4.36
CA LYS A 128 -3.96 18.96 -3.42
C LYS A 128 -2.50 19.18 -3.81
N GLY A 129 -1.81 18.10 -4.20
CA GLY A 129 -0.43 18.17 -4.65
C GLY A 129 -0.26 19.05 -5.87
N LEU A 130 -1.18 18.98 -6.83
CA LEU A 130 -1.17 19.82 -8.02
C LEU A 130 -1.42 21.29 -7.67
N GLU A 131 -2.33 21.59 -6.76
CA GLU A 131 -2.60 22.94 -6.29
C GLU A 131 -1.37 23.54 -5.62
N GLU A 132 -0.68 22.78 -4.77
CA GLU A 132 0.55 23.21 -4.10
C GLU A 132 1.66 23.51 -5.09
N THR A 133 1.71 22.75 -6.19
CA THR A 133 2.75 22.91 -7.22
C THR A 133 2.52 24.14 -8.10
N THR A 134 1.28 24.61 -8.22
CA THR A 134 0.91 25.74 -9.10
C THR A 134 0.97 27.10 -8.41
N VAL A 135 1.33 27.16 -7.15
CA VAL A 135 1.42 28.43 -6.38
C VAL A 135 2.78 29.09 -6.55
#